data_91d0df9a778114cc8880b1c82f276e2e
#
_entry.id   91d0df9a778114cc8880b1c82f276e2e
#
_cell.length_a   1.000
_cell.length_b   1.000
_cell.length_c   1.000
_cell.angle_alpha   90.00
_cell.angle_beta   90.00
_cell.angle_gamma   90.00
#
_symmetry.space_group_name_H-M   'P 1'
#
loop_
_entity.id
_entity.type
_entity.pdbx_description
1 polymer ?
#
loop_
_entity_poly.entity_id
_entity_poly.type
_entity_poly.pdbx_seq_one_letter_code
_entity_poly.pdbx_strand_id
1 'polypeptide(L)'
;MEIIDYFKSDKPDHWLAEIKKSDWRAAETLARFIEEKSFHENLGEGTLLLLAEGDRLVSFLTFARRDCVDDDTLFPWIGFVYTFPEYRGHRHVGKLMRRCEEIAAENGLPTIFVCTDHVGLYEKYGFSYIENRVDIYGEDSRVYRKNIYNTNMQ
;
A
#
# COMPACT_ATOMS: atom_id res chain seq x y z
N MET A 1 16.41 3.41 8.71
CA MET A 1 15.43 2.49 8.10
C MET A 1 15.49 2.58 6.58
N GLU A 2 15.33 1.47 5.92
CA GLU A 2 15.46 1.34 4.47
C GLU A 2 14.12 0.98 3.84
N ILE A 3 13.81 1.60 2.68
CA ILE A 3 12.65 1.23 1.87
C ILE A 3 13.11 0.22 0.83
N ILE A 4 12.43 -0.93 0.78
CA ILE A 4 12.75 -2.03 -0.10
C ILE A 4 11.54 -2.32 -0.99
N ASP A 5 11.78 -2.44 -2.30
CA ASP A 5 10.80 -2.99 -3.23
C ASP A 5 10.92 -4.52 -3.17
N TYR A 6 9.86 -5.18 -2.72
CA TYR A 6 9.86 -6.63 -2.54
C TYR A 6 10.33 -7.36 -3.81
N PHE A 7 9.81 -6.95 -4.98
CA PHE A 7 10.08 -7.64 -6.24
C PHE A 7 11.48 -7.40 -6.79
N LYS A 8 12.22 -6.46 -6.21
CA LYS A 8 13.62 -6.17 -6.55
C LYS A 8 14.59 -6.66 -5.49
N SER A 9 14.08 -7.25 -4.41
CA SER A 9 14.90 -7.73 -3.31
C SER A 9 15.65 -9.01 -3.70
N ASP A 10 16.86 -9.16 -3.18
CA ASP A 10 17.67 -10.38 -3.34
C ASP A 10 17.34 -11.45 -2.28
N LYS A 11 16.47 -11.13 -1.31
CA LYS A 11 16.05 -12.08 -0.26
C LYS A 11 14.54 -12.06 -0.03
N PRO A 12 13.76 -12.37 -1.08
CA PRO A 12 12.30 -12.33 -0.99
C PRO A 12 11.72 -13.30 0.04
N ASP A 13 12.31 -14.48 0.21
CA ASP A 13 11.82 -15.48 1.16
C ASP A 13 11.93 -15.00 2.60
N HIS A 14 12.99 -14.24 2.91
CA HIS A 14 13.15 -13.61 4.22
C HIS A 14 12.01 -12.62 4.50
N TRP A 15 11.73 -11.74 3.55
CA TRP A 15 10.68 -10.73 3.72
C TRP A 15 9.30 -11.34 3.76
N LEU A 16 9.04 -12.39 2.98
CA LEU A 16 7.78 -13.11 3.06
C LEU A 16 7.58 -13.72 4.44
N ALA A 17 8.62 -14.32 5.02
CA ALA A 17 8.57 -14.85 6.38
C ALA A 17 8.28 -13.75 7.40
N GLU A 18 8.85 -12.55 7.21
CA GLU A 18 8.58 -11.40 8.08
C GLU A 18 7.12 -10.94 7.97
N ILE A 19 6.58 -10.87 6.76
CA ILE A 19 5.16 -10.51 6.54
C ILE A 19 4.24 -11.50 7.27
N LYS A 20 4.56 -12.78 7.22
CA LYS A 20 3.77 -13.85 7.87
C LYS A 20 3.78 -13.76 9.40
N LYS A 21 4.71 -13.04 10.00
CA LYS A 21 4.72 -12.80 11.45
C LYS A 21 3.65 -11.81 11.88
N SER A 22 3.08 -11.05 10.94
CA SER A 22 2.02 -10.09 11.26
C SER A 22 0.75 -10.84 11.68
N ASP A 23 0.14 -10.39 12.77
CA ASP A 23 -1.13 -10.93 13.26
C ASP A 23 -2.28 -10.15 12.62
N TRP A 24 -2.39 -10.29 11.30
CA TRP A 24 -3.35 -9.55 10.50
C TRP A 24 -3.88 -10.41 9.37
N ARG A 25 -5.20 -10.60 9.33
CA ARG A 25 -5.84 -11.50 8.38
C ARG A 25 -5.56 -11.12 6.93
N ALA A 26 -5.56 -9.83 6.60
CA ALA A 26 -5.27 -9.37 5.25
C ALA A 26 -3.85 -9.73 4.82
N ALA A 27 -2.90 -9.78 5.76
CA ALA A 27 -1.54 -10.19 5.45
C ALA A 27 -1.45 -11.65 5.02
N GLU A 28 -2.36 -12.51 5.48
CA GLU A 28 -2.42 -13.90 5.02
C GLU A 28 -2.80 -13.96 3.54
N THR A 29 -3.74 -13.10 3.13
CA THR A 29 -4.13 -12.98 1.71
C THR A 29 -2.96 -12.49 0.87
N LEU A 30 -2.26 -11.46 1.32
CA LEU A 30 -1.08 -10.93 0.63
C LEU A 30 0.01 -12.00 0.49
N ALA A 31 0.31 -12.71 1.58
CA ALA A 31 1.29 -13.78 1.55
C ALA A 31 0.91 -14.88 0.56
N ARG A 32 -0.37 -15.24 0.49
CA ARG A 32 -0.87 -16.21 -0.48
C ARG A 32 -0.66 -15.73 -1.92
N PHE A 33 -0.95 -14.47 -2.21
CA PHE A 33 -0.71 -13.90 -3.55
C PHE A 33 0.77 -14.04 -3.95
N ILE A 34 1.67 -13.84 -3.01
CA ILE A 34 3.11 -13.96 -3.26
C ILE A 34 3.49 -15.42 -3.48
N GLU A 35 3.06 -16.33 -2.60
CA GLU A 35 3.39 -17.75 -2.67
C GLU A 35 2.84 -18.41 -3.93
N GLU A 36 1.64 -18.04 -4.34
CA GLU A 36 1.00 -18.56 -5.56
C GLU A 36 1.44 -17.82 -6.82
N LYS A 37 2.31 -16.83 -6.70
CA LYS A 37 2.78 -15.99 -7.81
C LYS A 37 1.61 -15.30 -8.54
N SER A 38 0.59 -14.89 -7.78
CA SER A 38 -0.64 -14.27 -8.30
C SER A 38 -0.81 -12.82 -7.89
N PHE A 39 0.23 -12.19 -7.35
CA PHE A 39 0.17 -10.78 -6.93
C PHE A 39 -0.30 -9.88 -8.07
N HIS A 40 0.36 -9.95 -9.23
CA HIS A 40 0.01 -9.08 -10.37
C HIS A 40 -1.28 -9.51 -11.06
N GLU A 41 -1.65 -10.77 -10.99
CA GLU A 41 -2.94 -11.26 -11.47
C GLU A 41 -4.08 -10.65 -10.64
N ASN A 42 -3.93 -10.59 -9.33
CA ASN A 42 -4.95 -10.06 -8.42
C ASN A 42 -4.95 -8.54 -8.33
N LEU A 43 -3.79 -7.91 -8.21
CA LEU A 43 -3.66 -6.47 -7.96
C LEU A 43 -3.25 -5.66 -9.19
N GLY A 44 -2.88 -6.33 -10.28
CA GLY A 44 -2.41 -5.65 -11.48
C GLY A 44 -0.97 -5.18 -11.35
N GLU A 45 -0.59 -4.26 -12.24
CA GLU A 45 0.74 -3.66 -12.22
C GLU A 45 0.97 -2.90 -10.92
N GLY A 46 2.12 -3.11 -10.30
CA GLY A 46 2.43 -2.42 -9.05
C GLY A 46 3.53 -3.12 -8.27
N THR A 47 3.66 -2.74 -7.01
CA THR A 47 4.72 -3.24 -6.14
C THR A 47 4.26 -3.38 -4.70
N LEU A 48 5.09 -4.05 -3.92
CA LEU A 48 4.97 -4.19 -2.48
C LEU A 48 6.18 -3.49 -1.87
N LEU A 49 5.94 -2.41 -1.13
CA LEU A 49 6.98 -1.63 -0.48
C LEU A 49 7.11 -2.04 0.98
N LEU A 50 8.35 -2.23 1.40
CA LEU A 50 8.72 -2.65 2.74
C LEU A 50 9.55 -1.56 3.39
N LEU A 51 9.29 -1.27 4.66
CA LEU A 51 10.17 -0.45 5.48
C LEU A 51 10.87 -1.39 6.46
N ALA A 52 12.19 -1.42 6.41
CA ALA A 52 12.99 -2.35 7.21
C ALA A 52 14.00 -1.64 8.09
N GLU A 53 14.24 -2.22 9.25
CA GLU A 53 15.34 -1.86 10.14
C GLU A 53 16.26 -3.07 10.24
N GLY A 54 17.35 -3.08 9.47
CA GLY A 54 18.17 -4.26 9.31
C GLY A 54 17.35 -5.39 8.68
N ASP A 55 17.32 -6.53 9.34
CA ASP A 55 16.55 -7.71 8.89
C ASP A 55 15.13 -7.75 9.40
N ARG A 56 14.69 -6.72 10.14
CA ARG A 56 13.35 -6.66 10.72
C ARG A 56 12.42 -5.82 9.86
N LEU A 57 11.26 -6.37 9.56
CA LEU A 57 10.22 -5.62 8.86
C LEU A 57 9.48 -4.73 9.86
N VAL A 58 9.39 -3.44 9.53
CA VAL A 58 8.73 -2.42 10.36
C VAL A 58 7.31 -2.17 9.89
N SER A 59 7.15 -1.97 8.58
CA SER A 59 5.88 -1.63 7.97
C SER A 59 5.88 -2.04 6.51
N PHE A 60 4.70 -2.23 5.93
CA PHE A 60 4.59 -2.52 4.50
C PHE A 60 3.26 -2.00 3.95
N LEU A 61 3.22 -1.86 2.63
CA LEU A 61 1.99 -1.58 1.88
C LEU A 61 2.14 -2.02 0.43
N THR A 62 1.02 -2.22 -0.23
CA THR A 62 1.02 -2.41 -1.68
C THR A 62 0.72 -1.09 -2.37
N PHE A 63 1.28 -0.91 -3.56
CA PHE A 63 0.98 0.22 -4.43
C PHE A 63 0.78 -0.33 -5.82
N ALA A 64 -0.47 -0.47 -6.23
CA ALA A 64 -0.83 -1.26 -7.40
C ALA A 64 -2.07 -0.72 -8.09
N ARG A 65 -2.34 -1.25 -9.27
CA ARG A 65 -3.48 -0.82 -10.08
C ARG A 65 -4.82 -1.12 -9.43
N ARG A 66 -4.93 -2.19 -8.64
CA ARG A 66 -6.18 -2.59 -7.96
C ARG A 66 -5.96 -2.80 -6.47
N ASP A 67 -7.05 -2.72 -5.74
CA ASP A 67 -7.13 -3.09 -4.34
C ASP A 67 -8.52 -3.68 -4.06
N CYS A 68 -9.24 -3.20 -3.04
CA CYS A 68 -10.52 -3.80 -2.65
C CYS A 68 -11.75 -3.21 -3.34
N VAL A 69 -11.61 -2.14 -4.12
CA VAL A 69 -12.73 -1.56 -4.89
C VAL A 69 -12.56 -1.94 -6.35
N ASP A 70 -13.58 -2.56 -6.93
CA ASP A 70 -13.57 -3.00 -8.32
C ASP A 70 -14.01 -1.86 -9.25
N ASP A 71 -13.04 -0.98 -9.57
CA ASP A 71 -13.26 0.15 -10.47
C ASP A 71 -11.95 0.47 -11.20
N ASP A 72 -11.84 0.03 -12.43
CA ASP A 72 -10.63 0.22 -13.25
C ASP A 72 -10.36 1.68 -13.63
N THR A 73 -11.31 2.58 -13.39
CA THR A 73 -11.11 4.01 -13.66
C THR A 73 -10.36 4.70 -12.52
N LEU A 74 -10.29 4.07 -11.36
CA LEU A 74 -9.58 4.58 -10.18
C LEU A 74 -8.29 3.79 -9.98
N PHE A 75 -7.16 4.44 -10.12
CA PHE A 75 -5.84 3.83 -9.91
C PHE A 75 -4.76 4.91 -9.83
N PRO A 76 -3.59 4.61 -9.23
CA PRO A 76 -3.25 3.41 -8.48
C PRO A 76 -3.76 3.48 -7.04
N TRP A 77 -3.70 2.33 -6.36
CA TRP A 77 -4.19 2.17 -5.00
C TRP A 77 -3.07 1.86 -4.04
N ILE A 78 -3.10 2.51 -2.86
CA ILE A 78 -2.37 2.05 -1.69
C ILE A 78 -3.27 1.04 -0.98
N GLY A 79 -2.74 -0.13 -0.68
CA GLY A 79 -3.47 -1.19 0.01
C GLY A 79 -2.59 -2.00 0.94
N PHE A 80 -3.18 -2.91 1.68
CA PHE A 80 -2.46 -3.80 2.60
C PHE A 80 -1.50 -3.05 3.53
N VAL A 81 -1.95 -1.90 4.06
CA VAL A 81 -1.13 -1.03 4.93
C VAL A 81 -1.04 -1.64 6.32
N TYR A 82 0.18 -1.93 6.77
CA TYR A 82 0.41 -2.50 8.09
C TYR A 82 1.71 -1.99 8.70
N THR A 83 1.67 -1.74 10.00
CA THR A 83 2.86 -1.45 10.81
C THR A 83 2.87 -2.42 11.99
N PHE A 84 3.99 -3.09 12.23
CA PHE A 84 4.11 -4.01 13.36
C PHE A 84 3.90 -3.25 14.67
N PRO A 85 3.22 -3.87 15.65
CA PRO A 85 2.79 -3.18 16.88
C PRO A 85 3.90 -2.42 17.61
N GLU A 86 5.11 -2.99 17.70
CA GLU A 86 6.23 -2.37 18.40
C GLU A 86 6.74 -1.08 17.74
N TYR A 87 6.34 -0.83 16.48
CA TYR A 87 6.76 0.35 15.73
C TYR A 87 5.65 1.37 15.53
N ARG A 88 4.45 1.12 16.06
CA ARG A 88 3.31 2.02 15.88
C ARG A 88 3.49 3.32 16.65
N GLY A 89 2.77 4.38 16.19
CA GLY A 89 2.79 5.68 16.84
C GLY A 89 3.92 6.62 16.40
N HIS A 90 4.72 6.22 15.42
CA HIS A 90 5.86 7.01 14.92
C HIS A 90 5.72 7.45 13.46
N ARG A 91 4.56 7.26 12.87
CA ARG A 91 4.26 7.63 11.47
C ARG A 91 5.22 7.01 10.45
N HIS A 92 5.70 5.81 10.72
CA HIS A 92 6.62 5.12 9.81
C HIS A 92 6.01 4.87 8.43
N VAL A 93 4.70 4.59 8.36
CA VAL A 93 4.01 4.37 7.09
C VAL A 93 4.05 5.60 6.19
N GLY A 94 4.21 6.78 6.77
CA GLY A 94 4.36 8.02 6.02
C GLY A 94 5.55 8.01 5.07
N LYS A 95 6.63 7.30 5.44
CA LYS A 95 7.80 7.14 4.57
C LYS A 95 7.46 6.32 3.33
N LEU A 96 6.68 5.26 3.51
CA LEU A 96 6.21 4.42 2.40
C LEU A 96 5.23 5.17 1.51
N MET A 97 4.32 5.94 2.10
CA MET A 97 3.36 6.75 1.33
C MET A 97 4.06 7.81 0.49
N ARG A 98 5.09 8.42 1.04
CA ARG A 98 5.91 9.41 0.31
C ARG A 98 6.60 8.77 -0.89
N ARG A 99 7.10 7.54 -0.72
CA ARG A 99 7.67 6.79 -1.85
C ARG A 99 6.61 6.47 -2.91
N CYS A 100 5.37 6.16 -2.51
CA CYS A 100 4.26 5.99 -3.45
C CYS A 100 4.00 7.26 -4.26
N GLU A 101 4.04 8.43 -3.62
CA GLU A 101 3.87 9.72 -4.29
C GLU A 101 5.00 9.97 -5.31
N GLU A 102 6.24 9.63 -4.96
CA GLU A 102 7.38 9.74 -5.88
C GLU A 102 7.19 8.83 -7.09
N ILE A 103 6.77 7.58 -6.87
CA ILE A 103 6.52 6.63 -7.96
C ILE A 103 5.39 7.14 -8.86
N ALA A 104 4.32 7.64 -8.28
CA ALA A 104 3.21 8.21 -9.04
C ALA A 104 3.68 9.38 -9.91
N ALA A 105 4.46 10.30 -9.35
CA ALA A 105 5.00 11.44 -10.07
C ALA A 105 5.94 11.01 -11.21
N GLU A 106 6.81 10.03 -10.96
CA GLU A 106 7.72 9.47 -11.95
C GLU A 106 6.98 8.85 -13.15
N ASN A 107 5.78 8.33 -12.90
CA ASN A 107 4.95 7.68 -13.92
C ASN A 107 3.86 8.59 -14.49
N GLY A 108 3.86 9.88 -14.13
CA GLY A 108 2.88 10.84 -14.64
C GLY A 108 1.46 10.60 -14.13
N LEU A 109 1.30 9.91 -13.01
CA LEU A 109 -0.01 9.63 -12.42
C LEU A 109 -0.44 10.79 -11.53
N PRO A 110 -1.63 11.39 -11.78
CA PRO A 110 -2.02 12.62 -11.08
C PRO A 110 -2.62 12.41 -9.70
N THR A 111 -3.04 11.19 -9.39
CA THR A 111 -3.81 10.91 -8.19
C THR A 111 -3.49 9.52 -7.66
N ILE A 112 -3.51 9.35 -6.34
CA ILE A 112 -3.44 8.03 -5.69
C ILE A 112 -4.66 7.85 -4.79
N PHE A 113 -5.09 6.60 -4.62
CA PHE A 113 -6.29 6.23 -3.90
C PHE A 113 -5.99 5.29 -2.73
N VAL A 114 -6.85 5.33 -1.73
CA VAL A 114 -6.85 4.35 -0.63
C VAL A 114 -8.28 4.05 -0.24
N CYS A 115 -8.54 2.81 0.12
CA CYS A 115 -9.84 2.33 0.56
C CYS A 115 -9.68 1.81 2.00
N THR A 116 -10.50 2.30 2.93
CA THR A 116 -10.36 1.99 4.35
C THR A 116 -11.66 2.19 5.10
N ASP A 117 -11.77 1.59 6.28
CA ASP A 117 -12.84 1.89 7.24
C ASP A 117 -12.40 2.90 8.30
N HIS A 118 -11.13 3.29 8.31
CA HIS A 118 -10.62 4.28 9.24
C HIS A 118 -11.09 5.71 8.89
N VAL A 119 -11.37 6.49 9.92
CA VAL A 119 -11.70 7.92 9.80
C VAL A 119 -10.60 8.72 10.48
N GLY A 120 -10.08 9.74 9.79
CA GLY A 120 -9.07 10.64 10.33
C GLY A 120 -7.61 10.19 10.13
N LEU A 121 -7.37 8.93 9.79
CA LEU A 121 -6.00 8.43 9.63
C LEU A 121 -5.36 8.98 8.35
N TYR A 122 -5.99 8.78 7.21
CA TYR A 122 -5.40 9.17 5.93
C TYR A 122 -5.45 10.66 5.67
N GLU A 123 -6.38 11.39 6.32
CA GLU A 123 -6.41 12.85 6.26
C GLU A 123 -5.09 13.46 6.78
N LYS A 124 -4.45 12.80 7.76
CA LYS A 124 -3.15 13.24 8.29
C LYS A 124 -2.02 13.20 7.25
N TYR A 125 -2.21 12.40 6.20
CA TYR A 125 -1.23 12.26 5.12
C TYR A 125 -1.65 13.02 3.86
N GLY A 126 -2.68 13.87 3.95
CA GLY A 126 -3.11 14.73 2.87
C GLY A 126 -4.16 14.12 1.93
N PHE A 127 -4.75 13.00 2.32
CA PHE A 127 -5.85 12.39 1.57
C PHE A 127 -7.17 13.06 1.91
N SER A 128 -8.05 13.14 0.92
CA SER A 128 -9.42 13.65 1.06
C SER A 128 -10.43 12.56 0.80
N TYR A 129 -11.47 12.51 1.63
CA TYR A 129 -12.58 11.58 1.45
C TYR A 129 -13.36 11.94 0.18
N ILE A 130 -13.70 10.91 -0.61
CA ILE A 130 -14.49 11.08 -1.83
C ILE A 130 -15.91 10.54 -1.61
N GLU A 131 -16.03 9.25 -1.31
CA GLU A 131 -17.30 8.55 -1.23
C GLU A 131 -17.13 7.19 -0.55
N ASN A 132 -18.25 6.59 -0.16
CA ASN A 132 -18.28 5.19 0.24
C ASN A 132 -18.54 4.31 -0.99
N ARG A 133 -17.89 3.15 -1.02
CA ARG A 133 -18.09 2.13 -2.04
C ARG A 133 -18.20 0.78 -1.35
N VAL A 134 -19.02 -0.11 -1.93
CA VAL A 134 -19.02 -1.51 -1.49
C VAL A 134 -17.79 -2.18 -2.10
N ASP A 135 -16.96 -2.79 -1.25
CA ASP A 135 -15.75 -3.45 -1.71
C ASP A 135 -16.03 -4.87 -2.25
N ILE A 136 -14.96 -5.53 -2.73
CA ILE A 136 -15.09 -6.88 -3.32
C ILE A 136 -15.52 -7.94 -2.30
N TYR A 137 -15.46 -7.63 -1.01
CA TYR A 137 -15.92 -8.52 0.06
C TYR A 137 -17.36 -8.23 0.49
N GLY A 138 -18.03 -7.27 -0.16
CA GLY A 138 -19.40 -6.89 0.17
C GLY A 138 -19.52 -5.93 1.35
N GLU A 139 -18.40 -5.35 1.80
CA GLU A 139 -18.39 -4.42 2.93
C GLU A 139 -18.34 -2.97 2.45
N ASP A 140 -18.97 -2.08 3.23
CA ASP A 140 -18.94 -0.65 2.97
C ASP A 140 -17.58 -0.09 3.36
N SER A 141 -16.92 0.59 2.43
CA SER A 141 -15.59 1.15 2.64
C SER A 141 -15.53 2.60 2.20
N ARG A 142 -14.68 3.37 2.86
CA ARG A 142 -14.44 4.78 2.54
C ARG A 142 -13.32 4.88 1.51
N VAL A 143 -13.55 5.62 0.44
CA VAL A 143 -12.55 5.89 -0.59
C VAL A 143 -11.98 7.29 -0.40
N TYR A 144 -10.67 7.36 -0.34
CA TYR A 144 -9.90 8.60 -0.23
C TYR A 144 -8.99 8.77 -1.44
N ARG A 145 -8.68 10.00 -1.76
CA ARG A 145 -7.70 10.31 -2.81
C ARG A 145 -6.73 11.38 -2.37
N LYS A 146 -5.55 11.38 -2.99
CA LYS A 146 -4.57 12.44 -2.86
C LYS A 146 -4.06 12.83 -4.24
N ASN A 147 -4.12 14.12 -4.56
CA ASN A 147 -3.56 14.64 -5.80
C ASN A 147 -2.04 14.73 -5.67
N ILE A 148 -1.34 14.33 -6.73
CA ILE A 148 0.11 14.30 -6.76
C ILE A 148 0.59 15.52 -7.53
N TYR A 149 1.46 16.32 -6.88
CA TYR A 149 2.08 17.48 -7.51
C TYR A 149 3.32 17.02 -8.26
N ASN A 150 3.32 17.28 -9.56
CA ASN A 150 4.49 17.03 -10.38
C ASN A 150 5.24 18.35 -10.55
N THR A 151 6.41 18.49 -9.90
CA THR A 151 7.24 19.69 -9.97
C THR A 151 7.74 19.99 -11.38
N ASN A 152 7.72 19.01 -12.27
CA ASN A 152 8.13 19.19 -13.67
C ASN A 152 7.05 19.88 -14.53
N MET A 153 5.88 20.13 -13.96
CA MET A 153 4.76 20.79 -14.66
C MET A 153 4.64 22.28 -14.33
N GLN A 154 5.56 22.81 -13.56
CA GLN A 154 5.59 24.25 -13.24
C GLN A 154 6.30 25.04 -14.32
#